data_6e3b290308d9e9445e207862fa67ea31
#
_entry.id   6e3b290308d9e9445e207862fa67ea31
#
_cell.length_a   1.000
_cell.length_b   1.000
_cell.length_c   1.000
_cell.angle_alpha   90.00
_cell.angle_beta   90.00
_cell.angle_gamma   90.00
#
_symmetry.space_group_name_H-M   'P 1'
#
loop_
_entity.id
_entity.type
_entity.pdbx_description
1 polymer ?
#
loop_
_entity_poly.entity_id
_entity_poly.type
_entity_poly.pdbx_seq_one_letter_code
_entity_poly.pdbx_strand_id
1 'polypeptide(L)'
;MDFATVIRRIEAAGPRHRLDIGDPDLPPPPELLEALGRVGDMRYGPPEGLQAFREAVASIFGVDPGEVVAVAGGRHGLAALMWIFRKRRLLTTRPYYPGYFEIANVFDIPLGFVETGDGWVPQFAERGVYVVNYPNNPTGAVLPRHKVKELVDVAEFIISDEIYRDISFVEFTSPLELSPNVAVVYSFSKVFSVPGLRLGVVIAPRDVAREVARFNKATINVPPTHAQRAIASVIDILPKRREEVSAAYRRRAELAERLLRLPFVKPGGAFYLFPRVSEGCFDKALAAGVSVLPGELYGRGGHVRIALVEPEEQLAEAFSVLNEVC
;
A
#
# COMPACT_ATOMS: atom_id res chain seq x y z
N MET A 1 7.50 6.93 -20.04
CA MET A 1 6.06 7.33 -20.05
C MET A 1 5.68 7.65 -18.60
N ASP A 2 5.04 8.78 -18.33
CA ASP A 2 4.60 9.14 -16.98
C ASP A 2 3.23 8.50 -16.64
N PHE A 3 2.92 8.44 -15.35
CA PHE A 3 1.71 7.79 -14.84
C PHE A 3 0.42 8.42 -15.41
N ALA A 4 0.34 9.76 -15.47
CA ALA A 4 -0.86 10.46 -15.96
C ALA A 4 -1.12 10.18 -17.45
N THR A 5 -0.06 10.06 -18.25
CA THR A 5 -0.16 9.69 -19.67
C THR A 5 -0.66 8.27 -19.85
N VAL A 6 -0.18 7.30 -19.03
CA VAL A 6 -0.67 5.91 -19.06
C VAL A 6 -2.16 5.86 -18.73
N ILE A 7 -2.59 6.52 -17.65
CA ILE A 7 -4.00 6.53 -17.24
C ILE A 7 -4.89 7.14 -18.31
N ARG A 8 -4.54 8.30 -18.90
CA ARG A 8 -5.31 8.90 -19.99
C ARG A 8 -5.48 7.96 -21.20
N ARG A 9 -4.43 7.20 -21.54
CA ARG A 9 -4.51 6.20 -22.63
C ARG A 9 -5.46 5.07 -22.29
N ILE A 10 -5.43 4.57 -21.05
CA ILE A 10 -6.33 3.51 -20.57
C ILE A 10 -7.79 4.01 -20.59
N GLU A 11 -8.04 5.21 -20.07
CA GLU A 11 -9.37 5.81 -20.04
C GLU A 11 -9.92 6.03 -21.46
N ALA A 12 -9.10 6.53 -22.38
CA ALA A 12 -9.48 6.73 -23.76
C ALA A 12 -9.79 5.42 -24.51
N ALA A 13 -9.11 4.33 -24.17
CA ALA A 13 -9.32 3.02 -24.78
C ALA A 13 -10.56 2.30 -24.24
N GLY A 14 -10.99 2.57 -23.00
CA GLY A 14 -12.15 1.95 -22.35
C GLY A 14 -12.07 0.43 -22.30
N PRO A 15 -11.00 -0.17 -21.74
CA PRO A 15 -10.82 -1.62 -21.76
C PRO A 15 -11.91 -2.35 -20.99
N ARG A 16 -12.24 -3.57 -21.42
CA ARG A 16 -13.23 -4.44 -20.77
C ARG A 16 -12.76 -4.87 -19.37
N HIS A 17 -11.45 -5.17 -19.23
CA HIS A 17 -10.84 -5.63 -17.98
C HIS A 17 -9.88 -4.57 -17.43
N ARG A 18 -10.15 -4.10 -16.20
CA ARG A 18 -9.41 -3.03 -15.53
C ARG A 18 -8.43 -3.57 -14.49
N LEU A 19 -7.34 -4.20 -14.96
CA LEU A 19 -6.29 -4.74 -14.10
C LEU A 19 -5.18 -3.73 -13.77
N ASP A 20 -5.36 -2.48 -14.18
CA ASP A 20 -4.51 -1.32 -13.84
C ASP A 20 -4.87 -0.68 -12.49
N ILE A 21 -6.10 -0.86 -12.00
CA ILE A 21 -6.63 -0.20 -10.82
C ILE A 21 -6.04 -0.79 -9.54
N GLY A 22 -5.63 0.07 -8.62
CA GLY A 22 -5.13 -0.34 -7.30
C GLY A 22 -6.17 -0.22 -6.19
N ASP A 23 -7.46 -0.20 -6.52
CA ASP A 23 -8.55 -0.13 -5.56
C ASP A 23 -9.18 -1.51 -5.34
N PRO A 24 -9.45 -1.91 -4.09
CA PRO A 24 -10.11 -3.17 -3.81
C PRO A 24 -11.54 -3.17 -4.34
N ASP A 25 -11.95 -4.30 -4.94
CA ASP A 25 -13.28 -4.52 -5.52
C ASP A 25 -14.27 -5.20 -4.55
N LEU A 26 -13.78 -5.74 -3.45
CA LEU A 26 -14.64 -6.34 -2.43
C LEU A 26 -15.50 -5.25 -1.75
N PRO A 27 -16.77 -5.53 -1.42
CA PRO A 27 -17.64 -4.54 -0.80
C PRO A 27 -17.11 -4.13 0.58
N PRO A 28 -17.30 -2.86 0.99
CA PRO A 28 -17.06 -2.45 2.37
C PRO A 28 -17.92 -3.25 3.37
N PRO A 29 -17.46 -3.45 4.61
CA PRO A 29 -18.27 -4.07 5.64
C PRO A 29 -19.58 -3.30 5.87
N PRO A 30 -20.75 -3.98 5.92
CA PRO A 30 -22.03 -3.32 6.19
C PRO A 30 -22.04 -2.51 7.49
N GLU A 31 -21.38 -3.03 8.55
CA GLU A 31 -21.22 -2.38 9.84
C GLU A 31 -20.55 -1.02 9.73
N LEU A 32 -19.53 -0.90 8.86
CA LEU A 32 -18.84 0.37 8.62
C LEU A 32 -19.75 1.35 7.88
N LEU A 33 -20.49 0.90 6.86
CA LEU A 33 -21.42 1.75 6.12
C LEU A 33 -22.52 2.29 7.04
N GLU A 34 -23.04 1.44 7.92
CA GLU A 34 -24.03 1.84 8.93
C GLU A 34 -23.44 2.83 9.95
N ALA A 35 -22.22 2.57 10.42
CA ALA A 35 -21.52 3.47 11.33
C ALA A 35 -21.30 4.86 10.71
N LEU A 36 -20.88 4.92 9.44
CA LEU A 36 -20.72 6.18 8.71
C LEU A 36 -22.02 6.95 8.60
N GLY A 37 -23.15 6.27 8.38
CA GLY A 37 -24.50 6.89 8.34
C GLY A 37 -24.98 7.44 9.67
N ARG A 38 -24.43 6.94 10.80
CA ARG A 38 -24.78 7.38 12.16
C ARG A 38 -23.93 8.53 12.70
N VAL A 39 -22.86 8.92 12.01
CA VAL A 39 -21.98 10.00 12.49
C VAL A 39 -22.69 11.34 12.39
N GLY A 40 -23.10 11.90 13.52
CA GLY A 40 -23.77 13.22 13.61
C GLY A 40 -22.81 14.39 13.90
N ASP A 41 -21.62 14.14 14.44
CA ASP A 41 -20.65 15.19 14.79
C ASP A 41 -19.56 15.29 13.71
N MET A 42 -19.57 16.40 12.97
CA MET A 42 -18.64 16.72 11.87
C MET A 42 -17.65 17.84 12.21
N ARG A 43 -17.55 18.22 13.50
CA ARG A 43 -16.63 19.29 13.93
C ARG A 43 -15.18 18.88 13.79
N TYR A 44 -14.31 19.88 13.75
CA TYR A 44 -12.87 19.67 13.79
C TYR A 44 -12.45 18.92 15.05
N GLY A 45 -11.50 18.03 14.89
CA GLY A 45 -10.81 17.35 15.98
C GLY A 45 -9.39 17.89 16.18
N PRO A 46 -8.59 17.25 17.01
CA PRO A 46 -7.18 17.56 17.16
C PRO A 46 -6.36 17.07 15.93
N PRO A 47 -5.22 17.70 15.64
CA PRO A 47 -4.39 17.35 14.48
C PRO A 47 -3.78 15.93 14.56
N GLU A 48 -3.59 15.38 15.75
CA GLU A 48 -3.16 14.00 15.96
C GLU A 48 -4.26 12.96 15.75
N GLY A 49 -5.51 13.39 15.67
CA GLY A 49 -6.70 12.53 15.58
C GLY A 49 -7.44 12.40 16.92
N LEU A 50 -8.70 11.96 16.82
CA LEU A 50 -9.59 11.78 17.97
C LEU A 50 -9.02 10.76 18.95
N GLN A 51 -9.12 11.03 20.25
CA GLN A 51 -8.58 10.17 21.29
C GLN A 51 -9.14 8.74 21.21
N ALA A 52 -10.46 8.58 21.12
CA ALA A 52 -11.09 7.26 21.03
C ALA A 52 -10.61 6.46 19.80
N PHE A 53 -10.35 7.13 18.66
CA PHE A 53 -9.80 6.47 17.48
C PHE A 53 -8.35 6.02 17.69
N ARG A 54 -7.51 6.87 18.29
CA ARG A 54 -6.11 6.55 18.59
C ARG A 54 -5.99 5.41 19.60
N GLU A 55 -6.84 5.39 20.63
CA GLU A 55 -6.94 4.30 21.63
C GLU A 55 -7.36 2.98 20.98
N ALA A 56 -8.36 3.01 20.12
CA ALA A 56 -8.84 1.83 19.40
C ALA A 56 -7.73 1.24 18.48
N VAL A 57 -7.01 2.08 17.73
CA VAL A 57 -5.88 1.65 16.90
C VAL A 57 -4.73 1.14 17.77
N ALA A 58 -4.38 1.85 18.84
CA ALA A 58 -3.30 1.47 19.76
C ALA A 58 -3.52 0.08 20.34
N SER A 59 -4.76 -0.25 20.70
CA SER A 59 -5.13 -1.58 21.20
C SER A 59 -4.84 -2.69 20.19
N ILE A 60 -5.12 -2.45 18.88
CA ILE A 60 -4.86 -3.45 17.81
C ILE A 60 -3.37 -3.66 17.57
N PHE A 61 -2.59 -2.59 17.62
CA PHE A 61 -1.16 -2.64 17.33
C PHE A 61 -0.30 -2.93 18.58
N GLY A 62 -0.89 -2.94 19.78
CA GLY A 62 -0.16 -3.15 21.02
C GLY A 62 0.82 -2.01 21.34
N VAL A 63 0.45 -0.76 21.03
CA VAL A 63 1.29 0.42 21.22
C VAL A 63 0.61 1.46 22.13
N ASP A 64 1.34 2.50 22.52
CA ASP A 64 0.76 3.61 23.29
C ASP A 64 -0.08 4.53 22.36
N PRO A 65 -1.27 5.00 22.80
CA PRO A 65 -2.07 5.96 22.01
C PRO A 65 -1.31 7.25 21.64
N GLY A 66 -0.28 7.65 22.39
CA GLY A 66 0.59 8.77 22.08
C GLY A 66 1.53 8.54 20.89
N GLU A 67 1.69 7.31 20.44
CA GLU A 67 2.45 6.91 19.27
C GLU A 67 1.59 6.84 18.00
N VAL A 68 0.26 6.96 18.12
CA VAL A 68 -0.70 6.87 17.02
C VAL A 68 -1.13 8.26 16.57
N VAL A 69 -1.01 8.53 15.27
CA VAL A 69 -1.51 9.78 14.65
C VAL A 69 -2.39 9.42 13.46
N ALA A 70 -3.64 9.92 13.45
CA ALA A 70 -4.51 9.82 12.29
C ALA A 70 -3.96 10.66 11.12
N VAL A 71 -4.10 10.19 9.89
CA VAL A 71 -3.69 10.90 8.67
C VAL A 71 -4.73 10.76 7.57
N ALA A 72 -4.71 11.66 6.57
CA ALA A 72 -5.64 11.65 5.44
C ALA A 72 -5.28 10.54 4.42
N GLY A 73 -5.29 9.28 4.86
CA GLY A 73 -4.87 8.10 4.11
C GLY A 73 -3.36 7.87 4.14
N GLY A 74 -2.92 6.68 3.72
CA GLY A 74 -1.51 6.28 3.79
C GLY A 74 -0.55 7.22 3.03
N ARG A 75 -0.96 7.72 1.85
CA ARG A 75 -0.13 8.67 1.06
C ARG A 75 0.20 9.94 1.84
N HIS A 76 -0.74 10.47 2.63
CA HIS A 76 -0.49 11.65 3.46
C HIS A 76 0.47 11.34 4.60
N GLY A 77 0.35 10.16 5.23
CA GLY A 77 1.31 9.70 6.24
C GLY A 77 2.73 9.53 5.69
N LEU A 78 2.85 8.94 4.49
CA LEU A 78 4.13 8.82 3.78
C LEU A 78 4.73 10.19 3.47
N ALA A 79 3.91 11.14 2.97
CA ALA A 79 4.37 12.50 2.69
C ALA A 79 4.89 13.20 3.95
N ALA A 80 4.18 13.07 5.07
CA ALA A 80 4.61 13.63 6.36
C ALA A 80 5.96 13.05 6.80
N LEU A 81 6.10 11.72 6.80
CA LEU A 81 7.33 11.06 7.24
C LEU A 81 8.52 11.35 6.30
N MET A 82 8.33 11.26 4.99
CA MET A 82 9.40 11.59 4.04
C MET A 82 9.82 13.06 4.18
N TRP A 83 8.89 14.00 4.42
CA TRP A 83 9.21 15.38 4.68
C TRP A 83 9.96 15.58 6.01
N ILE A 84 9.58 14.88 7.08
CA ILE A 84 10.27 14.93 8.38
C ILE A 84 11.73 14.50 8.22
N PHE A 85 11.96 13.41 7.49
CA PHE A 85 13.31 12.86 7.28
C PHE A 85 14.03 13.40 6.03
N ARG A 86 13.50 14.42 5.32
CA ARG A 86 14.04 14.95 4.05
C ARG A 86 15.50 15.37 4.05
N LYS A 87 16.06 15.67 5.23
CA LYS A 87 17.49 16.03 5.39
C LYS A 87 18.39 14.82 5.61
N ARG A 88 17.83 13.62 5.64
CA ARG A 88 18.56 12.36 5.77
C ARG A 88 18.66 11.71 4.39
N ARG A 89 19.50 10.69 4.28
CA ARG A 89 19.55 9.84 3.08
C ARG A 89 18.37 8.91 3.07
N LEU A 90 17.39 9.13 2.19
CA LEU A 90 16.24 8.26 2.01
C LEU A 90 16.54 7.20 0.96
N LEU A 91 16.20 5.94 1.27
CA LEU A 91 16.39 4.77 0.41
C LEU A 91 15.07 4.02 0.27
N THR A 92 14.77 3.51 -0.94
CA THR A 92 13.66 2.59 -1.17
C THR A 92 14.09 1.41 -2.03
N THR A 93 13.34 0.32 -1.99
CA THR A 93 13.61 -0.86 -2.82
C THR A 93 13.07 -0.66 -4.24
N ARG A 94 13.74 -1.24 -5.25
CA ARG A 94 13.26 -1.25 -6.64
C ARG A 94 12.87 -2.69 -7.02
N PRO A 95 11.63 -2.96 -7.53
CA PRO A 95 10.59 -1.98 -7.87
C PRO A 95 9.94 -1.33 -6.64
N TYR A 96 9.40 -0.12 -6.83
CA TYR A 96 8.84 0.72 -5.78
C TYR A 96 7.41 1.17 -6.10
N TYR A 97 6.68 1.60 -5.08
CA TYR A 97 5.40 2.30 -5.28
C TYR A 97 5.66 3.71 -5.85
N PRO A 98 5.07 4.08 -7.03
CA PRO A 98 5.34 5.36 -7.69
C PRO A 98 5.09 6.60 -6.84
N GLY A 99 4.16 6.50 -5.88
CA GLY A 99 3.85 7.59 -4.95
C GLY A 99 5.04 8.09 -4.13
N TYR A 100 6.07 7.27 -3.89
CA TYR A 100 7.29 7.75 -3.23
C TYR A 100 8.05 8.74 -4.08
N PHE A 101 8.13 8.48 -5.39
CA PHE A 101 8.78 9.36 -6.34
C PHE A 101 8.00 10.68 -6.51
N GLU A 102 6.67 10.60 -6.56
CA GLU A 102 5.82 11.78 -6.63
C GLU A 102 5.99 12.68 -5.39
N ILE A 103 6.02 12.08 -4.19
CA ILE A 103 6.27 12.80 -2.93
C ILE A 103 7.68 13.39 -2.92
N ALA A 104 8.68 12.59 -3.30
CA ALA A 104 10.07 13.04 -3.35
C ALA A 104 10.27 14.24 -4.28
N ASN A 105 9.65 14.21 -5.45
CA ASN A 105 9.69 15.32 -6.42
C ASN A 105 9.01 16.59 -5.88
N VAL A 106 7.84 16.48 -5.24
CA VAL A 106 7.12 17.64 -4.68
C VAL A 106 7.93 18.34 -3.58
N PHE A 107 8.65 17.57 -2.77
CA PHE A 107 9.42 18.11 -1.64
C PHE A 107 10.92 18.25 -1.92
N ASP A 108 11.37 18.01 -3.15
CA ASP A 108 12.78 18.03 -3.54
C ASP A 108 13.66 17.13 -2.64
N ILE A 109 13.20 15.88 -2.45
CA ILE A 109 13.86 14.88 -1.61
C ILE A 109 14.67 13.93 -2.49
N PRO A 110 16.02 13.86 -2.34
CA PRO A 110 16.80 12.85 -3.04
C PRO A 110 16.46 11.44 -2.51
N LEU A 111 15.99 10.56 -3.40
CA LEU A 111 15.63 9.18 -3.09
C LEU A 111 16.61 8.21 -3.75
N GLY A 112 17.35 7.45 -2.93
CA GLY A 112 18.23 6.39 -3.38
C GLY A 112 17.48 5.05 -3.51
N PHE A 113 18.09 4.10 -4.22
CA PHE A 113 17.48 2.81 -4.52
C PHE A 113 18.33 1.65 -4.05
N VAL A 114 17.64 0.61 -3.54
CA VAL A 114 18.21 -0.71 -3.28
C VAL A 114 17.59 -1.69 -4.27
N GLU A 115 18.41 -2.31 -5.09
CA GLU A 115 17.92 -3.28 -6.07
C GLU A 115 17.47 -4.56 -5.38
N THR A 116 16.42 -5.17 -5.91
CA THR A 116 15.96 -6.49 -5.48
C THR A 116 16.53 -7.57 -6.39
N GLY A 117 16.90 -8.70 -5.78
CA GLY A 117 17.28 -9.92 -6.48
C GLY A 117 16.08 -10.84 -6.76
N ASP A 118 16.38 -12.15 -6.80
CA ASP A 118 15.38 -13.18 -6.99
C ASP A 118 14.29 -13.12 -5.91
N GLY A 119 13.05 -13.39 -6.31
CA GLY A 119 11.91 -13.32 -5.40
C GLY A 119 11.57 -11.91 -4.92
N TRP A 120 12.11 -10.87 -5.56
CA TRP A 120 11.96 -9.45 -5.17
C TRP A 120 12.51 -9.16 -3.77
N VAL A 121 13.54 -9.90 -3.36
CA VAL A 121 14.18 -9.75 -2.05
C VAL A 121 15.38 -8.81 -2.17
N PRO A 122 15.41 -7.69 -1.41
CA PRO A 122 16.54 -6.76 -1.42
C PRO A 122 17.72 -7.27 -0.57
N GLN A 123 18.90 -6.73 -0.87
CA GLN A 123 20.06 -6.84 -0.01
C GLN A 123 20.29 -5.50 0.70
N PHE A 124 19.95 -5.44 1.97
CA PHE A 124 20.13 -4.25 2.76
C PHE A 124 21.58 -4.14 3.26
N ALA A 125 22.32 -3.14 2.79
CA ALA A 125 23.72 -2.94 3.16
C ALA A 125 24.08 -1.48 3.49
N GLU A 126 23.28 -0.53 3.01
CA GLU A 126 23.57 0.89 3.14
C GLU A 126 22.89 1.48 4.37
N ARG A 127 23.58 2.36 5.09
CA ARG A 127 22.97 3.10 6.19
C ARG A 127 22.12 4.26 5.67
N GLY A 128 20.93 4.45 6.24
CA GLY A 128 20.02 5.52 5.87
C GLY A 128 18.62 5.33 6.45
N VAL A 129 17.70 6.19 6.04
CA VAL A 129 16.27 6.08 6.34
C VAL A 129 15.61 5.29 5.21
N TYR A 130 15.06 4.16 5.53
CA TYR A 130 14.42 3.29 4.53
C TYR A 130 12.93 3.56 4.45
N VAL A 131 12.42 3.72 3.21
CA VAL A 131 10.99 3.72 2.90
C VAL A 131 10.69 2.42 2.19
N VAL A 132 10.03 1.49 2.85
CA VAL A 132 9.77 0.14 2.33
C VAL A 132 8.28 -0.19 2.36
N ASN A 133 7.80 -0.91 1.35
CA ASN A 133 6.41 -1.34 1.25
C ASN A 133 6.34 -2.87 1.19
N TYR A 134 5.80 -3.47 2.24
CA TYR A 134 5.53 -4.92 2.29
C TYR A 134 4.24 -5.18 3.07
N PRO A 135 3.34 -6.06 2.56
CA PRO A 135 3.36 -6.67 1.21
C PRO A 135 3.48 -5.62 0.10
N ASN A 136 4.26 -5.94 -0.93
CA ASN A 136 4.77 -4.94 -1.87
C ASN A 136 3.81 -4.62 -3.02
N ASN A 137 3.66 -3.37 -3.35
CA ASN A 137 3.16 -2.89 -4.63
C ASN A 137 4.37 -2.45 -5.48
N PRO A 138 4.73 -3.13 -6.61
CA PRO A 138 3.82 -3.91 -7.47
C PRO A 138 3.93 -5.43 -7.36
N THR A 139 4.83 -6.00 -6.60
CA THR A 139 5.26 -7.39 -6.75
C THR A 139 4.46 -8.43 -5.96
N GLY A 140 3.70 -7.98 -4.95
CA GLY A 140 3.08 -8.88 -3.97
C GLY A 140 4.07 -9.55 -3.01
N ALA A 141 5.35 -9.20 -3.05
CA ALA A 141 6.37 -9.80 -2.18
C ALA A 141 6.13 -9.46 -0.71
N VAL A 142 6.47 -10.39 0.17
CA VAL A 142 6.53 -10.23 1.62
C VAL A 142 7.94 -10.58 2.07
N LEU A 143 8.56 -9.74 2.89
CA LEU A 143 9.90 -10.03 3.41
C LEU A 143 9.84 -11.14 4.46
N PRO A 144 10.68 -12.17 4.34
CA PRO A 144 10.86 -13.13 5.40
C PRO A 144 11.51 -12.47 6.63
N ARG A 145 11.19 -12.96 7.83
CA ARG A 145 11.62 -12.36 9.11
C ARG A 145 13.13 -12.05 9.18
N HIS A 146 13.98 -12.92 8.64
CA HIS A 146 15.43 -12.68 8.65
C HIS A 146 15.83 -11.45 7.80
N LYS A 147 15.11 -11.16 6.71
CA LYS A 147 15.34 -9.97 5.88
C LYS A 147 14.82 -8.69 6.55
N VAL A 148 13.73 -8.79 7.30
CA VAL A 148 13.28 -7.66 8.14
C VAL A 148 14.34 -7.37 9.21
N LYS A 149 14.97 -8.38 9.77
CA LYS A 149 16.06 -8.22 10.73
C LYS A 149 17.29 -7.56 10.10
N GLU A 150 17.72 -8.00 8.89
CA GLU A 150 18.81 -7.35 8.15
C GLU A 150 18.51 -5.85 7.91
N LEU A 151 17.26 -5.52 7.54
CA LEU A 151 16.85 -4.13 7.38
C LEU A 151 16.97 -3.34 8.69
N VAL A 152 16.51 -3.90 9.80
CA VAL A 152 16.60 -3.27 11.12
C VAL A 152 18.05 -3.03 11.55
N ASP A 153 18.95 -3.98 11.25
CA ASP A 153 20.36 -3.90 11.64
C ASP A 153 21.12 -2.77 10.90
N VAL A 154 20.72 -2.41 9.67
CA VAL A 154 21.41 -1.39 8.88
C VAL A 154 20.70 -0.03 8.87
N ALA A 155 19.38 0.01 9.07
CA ALA A 155 18.59 1.23 8.97
C ALA A 155 18.87 2.18 10.16
N GLU A 156 18.97 3.47 9.85
CA GLU A 156 18.94 4.52 10.88
C GLU A 156 17.51 4.76 11.38
N PHE A 157 16.55 4.63 10.47
CA PHE A 157 15.12 4.69 10.73
C PHE A 157 14.37 3.99 9.59
N ILE A 158 13.21 3.41 9.88
CA ILE A 158 12.39 2.72 8.89
C ILE A 158 11.02 3.39 8.80
N ILE A 159 10.64 3.82 7.61
CA ILE A 159 9.26 4.17 7.23
C ILE A 159 8.67 2.92 6.58
N SER A 160 7.91 2.15 7.36
CA SER A 160 7.30 0.90 6.92
C SER A 160 5.90 1.17 6.39
N ASP A 161 5.74 1.15 5.06
CA ASP A 161 4.45 1.26 4.39
C ASP A 161 3.75 -0.10 4.42
N GLU A 162 2.87 -0.27 5.40
CA GLU A 162 2.15 -1.51 5.68
C GLU A 162 0.67 -1.46 5.28
N ILE A 163 0.33 -0.69 4.26
CA ILE A 163 -1.07 -0.53 3.82
C ILE A 163 -1.71 -1.84 3.31
N TYR A 164 -0.90 -2.85 2.99
CA TYR A 164 -1.34 -4.20 2.58
C TYR A 164 -1.11 -5.27 3.65
N ARG A 165 -0.69 -4.93 4.89
CA ARG A 165 -0.37 -5.94 5.92
C ARG A 165 -1.50 -6.93 6.19
N ASP A 166 -2.75 -6.47 6.10
CA ASP A 166 -3.94 -7.29 6.32
C ASP A 166 -4.34 -8.15 5.12
N ILE A 167 -3.60 -8.02 4.02
CA ILE A 167 -3.74 -8.86 2.81
C ILE A 167 -2.43 -9.63 2.65
N SER A 168 -2.05 -10.38 3.66
CA SER A 168 -0.87 -11.25 3.62
C SER A 168 -1.28 -12.71 3.53
N PHE A 169 -0.66 -13.46 2.62
CA PHE A 169 -0.93 -14.88 2.39
C PHE A 169 0.05 -15.78 3.14
N VAL A 170 1.12 -15.17 3.63
CA VAL A 170 2.20 -15.80 4.40
C VAL A 170 2.40 -15.04 5.71
N GLU A 171 3.23 -15.54 6.60
CA GLU A 171 3.60 -14.84 7.82
C GLU A 171 4.20 -13.46 7.48
N PHE A 172 3.65 -12.41 8.08
CA PHE A 172 4.11 -11.04 7.95
C PHE A 172 4.78 -10.60 9.25
N THR A 173 6.00 -10.10 9.17
CA THR A 173 6.73 -9.49 10.29
C THR A 173 6.84 -8.00 10.06
N SER A 174 6.27 -7.18 10.96
CA SER A 174 6.50 -5.74 10.94
C SER A 174 7.87 -5.40 11.52
N PRO A 175 8.64 -4.46 10.93
CA PRO A 175 9.86 -3.94 11.55
C PRO A 175 9.61 -3.35 12.94
N LEU A 176 8.39 -2.86 13.22
CA LEU A 176 7.99 -2.33 14.53
C LEU A 176 8.13 -3.36 15.65
N GLU A 177 8.01 -4.66 15.36
CA GLU A 177 8.19 -5.74 16.32
C GLU A 177 9.66 -5.93 16.72
N LEU A 178 10.59 -5.40 15.93
CA LEU A 178 12.03 -5.68 16.06
C LEU A 178 12.85 -4.42 16.41
N SER A 179 12.31 -3.22 16.24
CA SER A 179 13.05 -1.98 16.48
C SER A 179 12.12 -0.83 16.91
N PRO A 180 12.55 0.02 17.85
CA PRO A 180 11.83 1.25 18.17
C PRO A 180 12.02 2.36 17.12
N ASN A 181 13.00 2.25 16.20
CA ASN A 181 13.28 3.26 15.19
C ASN A 181 12.45 3.03 13.91
N VAL A 182 11.15 2.85 14.07
CA VAL A 182 10.21 2.55 12.99
C VAL A 182 9.00 3.46 13.07
N ALA A 183 8.56 3.94 11.92
CA ALA A 183 7.24 4.50 11.72
C ALA A 183 6.45 3.61 10.75
N VAL A 184 5.35 3.05 11.21
CA VAL A 184 4.42 2.29 10.37
C VAL A 184 3.40 3.25 9.77
N VAL A 185 3.19 3.15 8.46
CA VAL A 185 2.06 3.77 7.76
C VAL A 185 1.04 2.69 7.47
N TYR A 186 -0.13 2.81 8.07
CA TYR A 186 -1.24 1.88 7.87
C TYR A 186 -2.47 2.61 7.32
N SER A 187 -3.30 1.92 6.57
CA SER A 187 -4.51 2.50 5.99
C SER A 187 -5.67 1.52 5.98
N PHE A 188 -6.84 1.99 6.37
CA PHE A 188 -8.08 1.23 6.29
C PHE A 188 -8.61 1.09 4.85
N SER A 189 -8.04 1.82 3.90
CA SER A 189 -8.47 1.86 2.49
C SER A 189 -8.51 0.50 1.83
N LYS A 190 -7.57 -0.41 2.17
CA LYS A 190 -7.45 -1.69 1.48
C LYS A 190 -8.21 -2.81 2.17
N VAL A 191 -8.06 -2.95 3.48
CA VAL A 191 -8.74 -4.00 4.24
C VAL A 191 -10.27 -3.77 4.32
N PHE A 192 -10.71 -2.53 4.46
CA PHE A 192 -12.15 -2.21 4.49
C PHE A 192 -12.74 -1.81 3.13
N SER A 193 -11.94 -1.80 2.07
CA SER A 193 -12.38 -1.44 0.71
C SER A 193 -13.00 -0.01 0.64
N VAL A 194 -12.38 0.94 1.33
CA VAL A 194 -12.86 2.33 1.45
C VAL A 194 -11.78 3.37 1.10
N PRO A 195 -11.14 3.29 -0.07
CA PRO A 195 -10.06 4.23 -0.42
C PRO A 195 -10.55 5.69 -0.47
N GLY A 196 -11.82 5.92 -0.80
CA GLY A 196 -12.45 7.24 -0.82
C GLY A 196 -12.66 7.86 0.57
N LEU A 197 -12.63 7.08 1.66
CA LEU A 197 -12.81 7.58 3.03
C LEU A 197 -11.63 8.43 3.52
N ARG A 198 -10.47 8.28 2.88
CA ARG A 198 -9.24 9.04 3.18
C ARG A 198 -8.79 8.95 4.63
N LEU A 199 -8.75 7.76 5.22
CA LEU A 199 -8.29 7.54 6.59
C LEU A 199 -7.16 6.51 6.65
N GLY A 200 -6.12 6.87 7.37
CA GLY A 200 -4.99 6.02 7.74
C GLY A 200 -4.40 6.46 9.08
N VAL A 201 -3.34 5.81 9.48
CA VAL A 201 -2.58 6.15 10.68
C VAL A 201 -1.08 6.07 10.42
N VAL A 202 -0.34 6.88 11.16
CA VAL A 202 1.09 6.70 11.40
C VAL A 202 1.24 6.23 12.84
N ILE A 203 2.00 5.15 13.04
CA ILE A 203 2.40 4.64 14.34
C ILE A 203 3.90 4.83 14.44
N ALA A 204 4.38 5.66 15.34
CA ALA A 204 5.78 6.07 15.41
C ALA A 204 6.19 6.46 16.83
N PRO A 205 7.50 6.53 17.13
CA PRO A 205 7.99 7.12 18.37
C PRO A 205 7.35 8.48 18.64
N ARG A 206 7.07 8.79 19.89
CA ARG A 206 6.28 9.97 20.31
C ARG A 206 6.79 11.30 19.76
N ASP A 207 8.09 11.46 19.55
CA ASP A 207 8.69 12.66 18.96
C ASP A 207 8.36 12.77 17.46
N VAL A 208 8.46 11.67 16.72
CA VAL A 208 8.06 11.59 15.30
C VAL A 208 6.54 11.76 15.16
N ALA A 209 5.76 11.13 16.03
CA ALA A 209 4.30 11.27 16.06
C ALA A 209 3.86 12.74 16.23
N ARG A 210 4.53 13.50 17.13
CA ARG A 210 4.29 14.94 17.28
C ARG A 210 4.59 15.73 16.00
N GLU A 211 5.69 15.41 15.30
CA GLU A 211 6.00 16.08 14.03
C GLU A 211 4.98 15.73 12.92
N VAL A 212 4.46 14.50 12.87
CA VAL A 212 3.36 14.13 11.97
C VAL A 212 2.10 14.94 12.30
N ALA A 213 1.74 15.10 13.57
CA ALA A 213 0.61 15.93 13.97
C ALA A 213 0.81 17.41 13.59
N ARG A 214 2.04 17.94 13.70
CA ARG A 214 2.38 19.30 13.22
C ARG A 214 2.26 19.41 11.70
N PHE A 215 2.67 18.39 10.95
CA PHE A 215 2.51 18.34 9.51
C PHE A 215 1.02 18.32 9.12
N ASN A 216 0.19 17.52 9.81
CA ASN A 216 -1.28 17.54 9.64
C ASN A 216 -1.81 18.98 9.83
N LYS A 217 -1.43 19.62 10.94
CA LYS A 217 -1.90 20.98 11.24
C LYS A 217 -1.55 21.99 10.15
N ALA A 218 -0.37 21.85 9.56
CA ALA A 218 0.11 22.76 8.51
C ALA A 218 -0.52 22.48 7.13
N THR A 219 -0.91 21.23 6.83
CA THR A 219 -1.34 20.81 5.47
C THR A 219 -2.84 20.64 5.33
N ILE A 220 -3.48 19.94 6.26
CA ILE A 220 -4.91 19.58 6.19
C ILE A 220 -5.71 20.08 7.39
N ASN A 221 -5.08 20.78 8.33
CA ASN A 221 -5.58 21.18 9.64
C ASN A 221 -5.87 19.96 10.55
N VAL A 222 -6.80 19.09 10.18
CA VAL A 222 -7.13 17.85 10.92
C VAL A 222 -7.49 16.71 9.97
N PRO A 223 -7.19 15.44 10.32
CA PRO A 223 -7.68 14.29 9.55
C PRO A 223 -9.20 14.13 9.63
N PRO A 224 -9.85 13.42 8.69
CA PRO A 224 -11.31 13.28 8.62
C PRO A 224 -11.93 12.72 9.91
N THR A 225 -12.61 13.54 10.70
CA THR A 225 -13.15 13.16 12.03
C THR A 225 -14.32 12.19 11.93
N HIS A 226 -15.19 12.32 10.93
CA HIS A 226 -16.29 11.41 10.69
C HIS A 226 -15.81 9.98 10.41
N ALA A 227 -14.77 9.84 9.59
CA ALA A 227 -14.15 8.55 9.29
C ALA A 227 -13.52 7.92 10.54
N GLN A 228 -12.86 8.72 11.37
CA GLN A 228 -12.27 8.26 12.63
C GLN A 228 -13.34 7.73 13.58
N ARG A 229 -14.48 8.45 13.73
CA ARG A 229 -15.59 8.01 14.60
C ARG A 229 -16.19 6.70 14.10
N ALA A 230 -16.47 6.59 12.82
CA ALA A 230 -17.02 5.38 12.23
C ALA A 230 -16.08 4.17 12.41
N ILE A 231 -14.81 4.30 12.03
CA ILE A 231 -13.83 3.23 12.17
C ILE A 231 -13.63 2.82 13.64
N ALA A 232 -13.50 3.79 14.55
CA ALA A 232 -13.33 3.48 15.97
C ALA A 232 -14.52 2.68 16.55
N SER A 233 -15.73 2.90 16.06
CA SER A 233 -16.93 2.19 16.54
C SER A 233 -17.08 0.77 16.02
N VAL A 234 -16.33 0.38 14.98
CA VAL A 234 -16.41 -0.95 14.35
C VAL A 234 -15.05 -1.65 14.22
N ILE A 235 -14.03 -1.14 14.90
CA ILE A 235 -12.65 -1.61 14.71
C ILE A 235 -12.45 -3.08 15.14
N ASP A 236 -13.29 -3.58 16.00
CA ASP A 236 -13.36 -4.96 16.47
C ASP A 236 -13.69 -5.97 15.36
N ILE A 237 -14.29 -5.54 14.26
CA ILE A 237 -14.51 -6.41 13.09
C ILE A 237 -13.23 -6.66 12.27
N LEU A 238 -12.15 -5.89 12.49
CA LEU A 238 -10.92 -5.95 11.69
C LEU A 238 -10.30 -7.35 11.59
N PRO A 239 -10.19 -8.15 12.67
CA PRO A 239 -9.62 -9.50 12.57
C PRO A 239 -10.39 -10.39 11.59
N LYS A 240 -11.74 -10.43 11.68
CA LYS A 240 -12.58 -11.18 10.76
C LYS A 240 -12.46 -10.66 9.32
N ARG A 241 -12.49 -9.33 9.15
CA ARG A 241 -12.37 -8.71 7.83
C ARG A 241 -11.03 -9.01 7.17
N ARG A 242 -9.94 -9.03 7.93
CA ARG A 242 -8.61 -9.43 7.47
C ARG A 242 -8.61 -10.83 6.88
N GLU A 243 -9.21 -11.80 7.57
CA GLU A 243 -9.33 -13.19 7.09
C GLU A 243 -10.11 -13.27 5.78
N GLU A 244 -11.27 -12.60 5.70
CA GLU A 244 -12.13 -12.58 4.51
C GLU A 244 -11.39 -12.01 3.28
N VAL A 245 -10.77 -10.85 3.43
CA VAL A 245 -10.09 -10.14 2.33
C VAL A 245 -8.84 -10.88 1.91
N SER A 246 -8.03 -11.35 2.86
CA SER A 246 -6.83 -12.13 2.57
C SER A 246 -7.18 -13.44 1.85
N ALA A 247 -8.21 -14.16 2.29
CA ALA A 247 -8.65 -15.39 1.64
C ALA A 247 -9.14 -15.15 0.20
N ALA A 248 -9.90 -14.06 -0.04
CA ALA A 248 -10.39 -13.73 -1.37
C ALA A 248 -9.24 -13.47 -2.35
N TYR A 249 -8.29 -12.60 -1.99
CA TYR A 249 -7.16 -12.28 -2.88
C TYR A 249 -6.16 -13.44 -3.00
N ARG A 250 -6.01 -14.28 -1.98
CA ARG A 250 -5.22 -15.52 -2.08
C ARG A 250 -5.79 -16.45 -3.14
N ARG A 251 -7.11 -16.70 -3.17
CA ARG A 251 -7.74 -17.53 -4.22
C ARG A 251 -7.50 -16.99 -5.63
N ARG A 252 -7.54 -15.66 -5.80
CA ARG A 252 -7.23 -15.01 -7.10
C ARG A 252 -5.75 -15.14 -7.49
N ALA A 253 -4.85 -15.06 -6.54
CA ALA A 253 -3.43 -15.33 -6.77
C ALA A 253 -3.20 -16.80 -7.18
N GLU A 254 -3.85 -17.75 -6.53
CA GLU A 254 -3.81 -19.16 -6.88
C GLU A 254 -4.47 -19.44 -8.26
N LEU A 255 -5.50 -18.69 -8.62
CA LEU A 255 -6.08 -18.75 -9.97
C LEU A 255 -5.05 -18.29 -11.02
N ALA A 256 -4.34 -17.19 -10.76
CA ALA A 256 -3.30 -16.72 -11.65
C ALA A 256 -2.16 -17.74 -11.80
N GLU A 257 -1.74 -18.41 -10.72
CA GLU A 257 -0.72 -19.48 -10.79
C GLU A 257 -1.15 -20.64 -11.72
N ARG A 258 -2.44 -20.91 -11.83
CA ARG A 258 -2.96 -21.97 -12.70
C ARG A 258 -3.15 -21.54 -14.15
N LEU A 259 -3.54 -20.28 -14.39
CA LEU A 259 -4.02 -19.83 -15.70
C LEU A 259 -3.09 -18.87 -16.43
N LEU A 260 -2.32 -18.03 -15.70
CA LEU A 260 -1.42 -17.06 -16.32
C LEU A 260 -0.09 -17.72 -16.67
N ARG A 261 0.28 -17.70 -17.95
CA ARG A 261 1.52 -18.33 -18.47
C ARG A 261 2.72 -17.41 -18.46
N LEU A 262 2.53 -16.12 -18.18
CA LEU A 262 3.61 -15.15 -18.05
C LEU A 262 4.44 -15.47 -16.81
N PRO A 263 5.79 -15.42 -16.88
CA PRO A 263 6.65 -15.72 -15.75
C PRO A 263 6.49 -14.66 -14.64
N PHE A 264 6.12 -15.06 -13.43
CA PHE A 264 6.05 -14.18 -12.27
C PHE A 264 6.47 -14.91 -10.99
N VAL A 265 6.86 -14.12 -10.00
CA VAL A 265 7.11 -14.61 -8.65
C VAL A 265 5.78 -14.72 -7.92
N LYS A 266 5.52 -15.85 -7.27
CA LYS A 266 4.32 -16.05 -6.45
C LYS A 266 4.19 -14.94 -5.40
N PRO A 267 3.07 -14.22 -5.35
CA PRO A 267 2.88 -13.17 -4.34
C PRO A 267 2.69 -13.77 -2.95
N GLY A 268 3.30 -13.16 -1.95
CA GLY A 268 3.07 -13.46 -0.54
C GLY A 268 1.95 -12.62 0.08
N GLY A 269 1.44 -11.61 -0.63
CA GLY A 269 0.39 -10.72 -0.16
C GLY A 269 0.02 -9.64 -1.16
N ALA A 270 -0.72 -8.63 -0.70
CA ALA A 270 -1.39 -7.61 -1.51
C ALA A 270 -2.35 -8.24 -2.54
N PHE A 271 -2.66 -7.55 -3.61
CA PHE A 271 -3.48 -8.06 -4.71
C PHE A 271 -2.83 -7.74 -6.07
N TYR A 272 -1.51 -7.90 -6.16
CA TYR A 272 -0.75 -7.61 -7.36
C TYR A 272 0.10 -8.79 -7.80
N LEU A 273 0.26 -8.87 -9.14
CA LEU A 273 1.27 -9.67 -9.81
C LEU A 273 2.17 -8.73 -10.61
N PHE A 274 3.43 -9.14 -10.77
CA PHE A 274 4.40 -8.37 -11.54
C PHE A 274 5.17 -9.28 -12.50
N PRO A 275 4.46 -9.86 -13.50
CA PRO A 275 5.06 -10.77 -14.47
C PRO A 275 6.05 -10.06 -15.39
N ARG A 276 7.07 -10.81 -15.81
CA ARG A 276 7.93 -10.45 -16.93
C ARG A 276 7.16 -10.64 -18.24
N VAL A 277 7.32 -9.68 -19.15
CA VAL A 277 6.56 -9.65 -20.41
C VAL A 277 7.45 -9.29 -21.59
N SER A 278 6.96 -9.59 -22.81
CA SER A 278 7.57 -9.16 -24.06
C SER A 278 7.41 -7.65 -24.29
N GLU A 279 8.23 -7.09 -25.15
CA GLU A 279 8.14 -5.69 -25.54
C GLU A 279 6.76 -5.40 -26.19
N GLY A 280 6.20 -4.24 -25.83
CA GLY A 280 4.89 -3.81 -26.32
C GLY A 280 3.68 -4.49 -25.69
N CYS A 281 3.86 -5.34 -24.65
CA CYS A 281 2.74 -6.01 -23.98
C CYS A 281 1.66 -5.03 -23.50
N PHE A 282 2.01 -3.89 -22.90
CA PHE A 282 1.04 -2.88 -22.49
C PHE A 282 0.12 -2.43 -23.64
N ASP A 283 0.70 -2.10 -24.79
CA ASP A 283 -0.06 -1.60 -25.93
C ASP A 283 -0.94 -2.70 -26.54
N LYS A 284 -0.42 -3.91 -26.67
CA LYS A 284 -1.16 -5.07 -27.19
C LYS A 284 -2.31 -5.50 -26.25
N ALA A 285 -2.05 -5.54 -24.94
CA ALA A 285 -3.07 -5.86 -23.95
C ALA A 285 -4.20 -4.83 -23.96
N LEU A 286 -3.84 -3.53 -23.99
CA LEU A 286 -4.82 -2.45 -24.03
C LEU A 286 -5.67 -2.50 -25.31
N ALA A 287 -5.06 -2.75 -26.48
CA ALA A 287 -5.78 -2.94 -27.74
C ALA A 287 -6.70 -4.17 -27.72
N ALA A 288 -6.35 -5.21 -26.96
CA ALA A 288 -7.16 -6.41 -26.77
C ALA A 288 -8.19 -6.28 -25.62
N GLY A 289 -8.36 -5.10 -25.04
CA GLY A 289 -9.38 -4.80 -24.05
C GLY A 289 -8.98 -5.12 -22.60
N VAL A 290 -7.69 -5.31 -22.31
CA VAL A 290 -7.17 -5.54 -20.95
C VAL A 290 -6.20 -4.44 -20.58
N SER A 291 -6.45 -3.69 -19.50
CA SER A 291 -5.49 -2.72 -18.97
C SER A 291 -4.58 -3.31 -17.91
N VAL A 292 -3.31 -2.97 -17.99
CA VAL A 292 -2.27 -3.28 -17.00
C VAL A 292 -1.41 -2.03 -16.82
N LEU A 293 -0.50 -1.98 -15.84
CA LEU A 293 0.43 -0.86 -15.72
C LEU A 293 1.86 -1.27 -16.09
N PRO A 294 2.54 -0.48 -16.96
CA PRO A 294 3.92 -0.74 -17.34
C PRO A 294 4.87 -0.72 -16.15
N GLY A 295 5.83 -1.65 -16.14
CA GLY A 295 6.81 -1.80 -15.07
C GLY A 295 7.77 -0.62 -14.94
N GLU A 296 7.96 0.16 -15.99
CA GLU A 296 8.72 1.42 -16.00
C GLU A 296 8.20 2.41 -14.95
N LEU A 297 6.89 2.44 -14.69
CA LEU A 297 6.30 3.27 -13.64
C LEU A 297 6.76 2.90 -12.23
N TYR A 298 7.24 1.67 -12.07
CA TYR A 298 7.74 1.09 -10.81
C TYR A 298 9.27 1.00 -10.79
N GLY A 299 9.93 1.61 -11.78
CA GLY A 299 11.38 1.57 -11.94
C GLY A 299 11.93 0.25 -12.47
N ARG A 300 11.11 -0.62 -13.10
CA ARG A 300 11.52 -1.93 -13.58
C ARG A 300 10.90 -2.25 -14.95
N GLY A 301 11.61 -1.95 -16.04
CA GLY A 301 11.18 -2.30 -17.39
C GLY A 301 11.05 -3.80 -17.64
N GLY A 302 10.37 -4.17 -18.73
CA GLY A 302 10.16 -5.56 -19.13
C GLY A 302 9.18 -6.33 -18.23
N HIS A 303 8.37 -5.62 -17.46
CA HIS A 303 7.34 -6.16 -16.58
C HIS A 303 6.04 -5.36 -16.73
N VAL A 304 4.93 -5.93 -16.26
CA VAL A 304 3.67 -5.20 -16.07
C VAL A 304 3.10 -5.49 -14.68
N ARG A 305 2.42 -4.52 -14.08
CA ARG A 305 1.62 -4.78 -12.87
C ARG A 305 0.20 -5.16 -13.28
N ILE A 306 -0.25 -6.29 -12.77
CA ILE A 306 -1.61 -6.79 -12.86
C ILE A 306 -2.24 -6.70 -11.47
N ALA A 307 -3.40 -6.04 -11.34
CA ALA A 307 -4.18 -6.01 -10.11
C ALA A 307 -5.27 -7.10 -10.15
N LEU A 308 -5.39 -7.87 -9.08
CA LEU A 308 -6.36 -8.98 -8.94
C LEU A 308 -7.70 -8.46 -8.38
N VAL A 309 -8.26 -7.40 -8.97
CA VAL A 309 -9.41 -6.65 -8.44
C VAL A 309 -10.68 -6.85 -9.27
N GLU A 310 -10.76 -7.96 -9.98
CA GLU A 310 -11.97 -8.40 -10.67
C GLU A 310 -12.41 -9.78 -10.16
N PRO A 311 -13.66 -10.19 -10.36
CA PRO A 311 -14.13 -11.55 -10.07
C PRO A 311 -13.30 -12.62 -10.79
N GLU A 312 -13.20 -13.82 -10.20
CA GLU A 312 -12.35 -14.91 -10.71
C GLU A 312 -12.63 -15.29 -12.17
N GLU A 313 -13.90 -15.25 -12.61
CA GLU A 313 -14.28 -15.51 -14.01
C GLU A 313 -13.71 -14.45 -14.97
N GLN A 314 -13.83 -13.18 -14.59
CA GLN A 314 -13.30 -12.06 -15.39
C GLN A 314 -11.75 -12.07 -15.41
N LEU A 315 -11.11 -12.41 -14.29
CA LEU A 315 -9.67 -12.61 -14.24
C LEU A 315 -9.22 -13.75 -15.18
N ALA A 316 -9.95 -14.86 -15.23
CA ALA A 316 -9.63 -15.96 -16.13
C ALA A 316 -9.71 -15.55 -17.61
N GLU A 317 -10.73 -14.77 -18.01
CA GLU A 317 -10.84 -14.20 -19.34
C GLU A 317 -9.65 -13.25 -19.64
N ALA A 318 -9.36 -12.34 -18.74
CA ALA A 318 -8.24 -11.39 -18.89
C ALA A 318 -6.88 -12.11 -18.99
N PHE A 319 -6.66 -13.17 -18.20
CA PHE A 319 -5.42 -13.96 -18.27
C PHE A 319 -5.29 -14.71 -19.60
N SER A 320 -6.41 -15.20 -20.17
CA SER A 320 -6.38 -15.80 -21.51
C SER A 320 -5.89 -14.78 -22.56
N VAL A 321 -6.43 -13.57 -22.55
CA VAL A 321 -6.00 -12.49 -23.45
C VAL A 321 -4.52 -12.15 -23.25
N LEU A 322 -4.08 -11.96 -22.00
CA LEU A 322 -2.69 -11.64 -21.69
C LEU A 322 -1.72 -12.73 -22.16
N ASN A 323 -2.10 -14.00 -22.04
CA ASN A 323 -1.31 -15.15 -22.52
C ASN A 323 -1.11 -15.17 -24.05
N GLU A 324 -2.02 -14.57 -24.80
CA GLU A 324 -1.95 -14.51 -26.27
C GLU A 324 -1.12 -13.33 -26.77
N VAL A 325 -1.19 -12.19 -26.06
CA VAL A 325 -0.64 -10.94 -26.60
C VAL A 325 0.68 -10.50 -25.95
N CYS A 326 1.00 -11.02 -24.77
CA CYS A 326 2.18 -10.64 -24.00
C CYS A 326 3.28 -11.69 -24.02
#